data_4898ff97ee78c0fa8f97b264d5665935
#
_entry.id   4898ff97ee78c0fa8f97b264d5665935
#
_cell.length_a   1.000
_cell.length_b   1.000
_cell.length_c   1.000
_cell.angle_alpha   90.00
_cell.angle_beta   90.00
_cell.angle_gamma   90.00
#
_symmetry.space_group_name_H-M   'P 1'
#
loop_
_entity.id
_entity.type
_entity.pdbx_description
1 polymer ?
#
loop_
_entity_poly.entity_id
_entity_poly.type
_entity_poly.pdbx_seq_one_letter_code
_entity_poly.pdbx_strand_id
1 'polypeptide(L)'
;MKTLNPWRWFTRESITVEIEPPHITEDNAPLPSIVLIHGANQSNVSFEYLRHALPGFQYINIEWSAASGFHSNLTEMIAALQNSGPVYLVGHSMGCIYAAHLSQRVECIGGAALSAPWGGSKAADWLRYMTPNYPLYKEVGTKSPIIIEGRQFKLPGEWINYVSTAGDVPGMGEKNDCVLTIKSMTARTDIKNKFIKATHYEILMSTALIHSVGKNFLRASEKHQNKA
;
A
#
# COMPACT_ATOMS: atom_id res chain seq x y z
N MET A 1 28.69 10.51 -5.58
CA MET A 1 27.69 10.38 -6.65
C MET A 1 27.50 8.89 -6.92
N LYS A 2 26.38 8.27 -6.48
CA LYS A 2 26.05 6.89 -6.85
C LYS A 2 25.45 6.94 -8.25
N THR A 3 26.08 6.32 -9.21
CA THR A 3 25.59 6.21 -10.58
C THR A 3 24.28 5.42 -10.58
N LEU A 4 23.20 6.06 -11.01
CA LEU A 4 21.92 5.39 -11.24
C LEU A 4 22.14 4.38 -12.38
N ASN A 5 22.11 3.09 -12.05
CA ASN A 5 22.12 2.02 -13.03
C ASN A 5 20.72 1.93 -13.67
N PRO A 6 20.54 2.26 -14.96
CA PRO A 6 19.23 2.22 -15.61
C PRO A 6 18.64 0.81 -15.75
N TRP A 7 19.45 -0.25 -15.53
CA TRP A 7 19.04 -1.65 -15.60
C TRP A 7 18.57 -2.22 -14.25
N ARG A 8 18.60 -1.42 -13.17
CA ARG A 8 18.14 -1.83 -11.82
C ARG A 8 16.68 -2.30 -11.81
N TRP A 9 15.87 -1.86 -12.76
CA TRP A 9 14.47 -2.24 -12.91
C TRP A 9 14.23 -3.67 -13.41
N PHE A 10 15.28 -4.34 -13.89
CA PHE A 10 15.20 -5.68 -14.49
C PHE A 10 15.96 -6.75 -13.69
N THR A 11 16.63 -6.37 -12.61
CA THR A 11 17.32 -7.33 -11.74
C THR A 11 16.34 -7.86 -10.70
N ARG A 12 16.38 -9.15 -10.44
CA ARG A 12 15.66 -9.84 -9.37
C ARG A 12 16.31 -9.46 -8.05
N GLU A 13 16.00 -8.28 -7.52
CA GLU A 13 16.44 -7.86 -6.19
C GLU A 13 15.47 -8.45 -5.16
N SER A 14 16.03 -9.05 -4.11
CA SER A 14 15.30 -9.47 -2.92
C SER A 14 14.61 -8.28 -2.26
N ILE A 15 13.48 -8.53 -1.60
CA ILE A 15 12.80 -7.52 -0.78
C ILE A 15 13.79 -7.00 0.27
N THR A 16 13.87 -5.70 0.39
CA THR A 16 14.58 -5.05 1.48
C THR A 16 13.57 -4.55 2.51
N VAL A 17 13.78 -4.92 3.78
CA VAL A 17 12.96 -4.45 4.90
C VAL A 17 13.84 -3.57 5.78
N GLU A 18 13.44 -2.33 5.93
CA GLU A 18 14.09 -1.37 6.81
C GLU A 18 13.18 -1.10 8.02
N ILE A 19 13.68 -1.38 9.21
CA ILE A 19 12.98 -1.16 10.48
C ILE A 19 13.55 0.09 11.12
N GLU A 20 12.74 1.13 11.24
CA GLU A 20 13.08 2.30 12.01
C GLU A 20 12.83 2.02 13.50
N PRO A 21 13.80 2.31 14.41
CA PRO A 21 13.60 2.06 15.83
C PRO A 21 12.46 2.92 16.38
N PRO A 22 11.69 2.40 17.36
CA PRO A 22 10.64 3.18 18.00
C PRO A 22 11.24 4.36 18.77
N HIS A 23 10.60 5.53 18.72
CA HIS A 23 10.78 6.54 19.74
C HIS A 23 10.08 6.04 21.01
N ILE A 24 10.87 5.50 21.94
CA ILE A 24 10.37 5.01 23.23
C ILE A 24 10.06 6.22 24.08
N THR A 25 8.79 6.44 24.42
CA THR A 25 8.39 7.25 25.58
C THR A 25 8.32 6.32 26.79
N GLU A 26 8.97 6.70 27.89
CA GLU A 26 9.30 5.85 29.04
C GLU A 26 8.10 5.17 29.76
N ASP A 27 6.85 5.51 29.44
CA ASP A 27 5.68 5.12 30.23
C ASP A 27 4.59 4.29 29.51
N ASN A 28 4.75 3.90 28.25
CA ASN A 28 3.72 3.16 27.54
C ASN A 28 4.22 1.84 26.93
N ALA A 29 3.38 0.82 26.95
CA ALA A 29 3.59 -0.41 26.20
C ALA A 29 3.90 -0.06 24.73
N PRO A 30 4.85 -0.76 24.06
CA PRO A 30 5.23 -0.43 22.70
C PRO A 30 4.01 -0.50 21.78
N LEU A 31 3.82 0.57 21.00
CA LEU A 31 2.77 0.60 19.97
C LEU A 31 3.08 -0.42 18.87
N PRO A 32 2.06 -0.98 18.22
CA PRO A 32 2.22 -1.77 17.01
C PRO A 32 3.01 -1.02 15.94
N SER A 33 3.66 -1.75 15.04
CA SER A 33 4.41 -1.12 13.94
C SER A 33 3.50 -0.73 12.78
N ILE A 34 3.82 0.38 12.11
CA ILE A 34 3.20 0.78 10.84
C ILE A 34 4.05 0.20 9.69
N VAL A 35 3.48 -0.71 8.91
CA VAL A 35 4.12 -1.27 7.71
C VAL A 35 3.74 -0.43 6.49
N LEU A 36 4.74 0.08 5.79
CA LEU A 36 4.60 0.92 4.61
C LEU A 36 4.95 0.13 3.35
N ILE A 37 4.01 0.03 2.41
CA ILE A 37 4.15 -0.75 1.17
C ILE A 37 3.90 0.16 -0.02
N HIS A 38 4.95 0.52 -0.73
CA HIS A 38 4.89 1.47 -1.86
C HIS A 38 4.16 0.89 -3.07
N GLY A 39 3.83 1.75 -4.05
CA GLY A 39 3.24 1.36 -5.31
C GLY A 39 4.25 0.75 -6.29
N ALA A 40 3.75 0.20 -7.39
CA ALA A 40 4.62 -0.32 -8.45
C ALA A 40 5.53 0.78 -9.01
N ASN A 41 6.77 0.41 -9.29
CA ASN A 41 7.81 1.31 -9.82
C ASN A 41 8.10 2.53 -8.91
N GLN A 42 7.86 2.39 -7.62
CA GLN A 42 8.21 3.35 -6.57
C GLN A 42 9.27 2.73 -5.64
N SER A 43 9.56 3.42 -4.56
CA SER A 43 10.42 2.96 -3.47
C SER A 43 9.85 3.43 -2.13
N ASN A 44 10.47 3.02 -1.01
CA ASN A 44 10.10 3.43 0.35
C ASN A 44 10.18 4.96 0.55
N VAL A 45 10.97 5.67 -0.26
CA VAL A 45 11.05 7.16 -0.29
C VAL A 45 9.66 7.79 -0.51
N SER A 46 8.75 7.09 -1.18
CA SER A 46 7.38 7.56 -1.42
C SER A 46 6.62 7.90 -0.12
N PHE A 47 7.01 7.30 1.01
CA PHE A 47 6.40 7.55 2.31
C PHE A 47 7.22 8.48 3.21
N GLU A 48 8.29 9.10 2.71
CA GLU A 48 9.16 9.97 3.52
C GLU A 48 8.38 11.12 4.16
N TYR A 49 7.49 11.76 3.40
CA TYR A 49 6.66 12.84 3.94
C TYR A 49 5.70 12.35 5.05
N LEU A 50 5.14 11.15 4.91
CA LEU A 50 4.30 10.54 5.96
C LEU A 50 5.10 10.31 7.24
N ARG A 51 6.30 9.71 7.13
CA ARG A 51 7.16 9.45 8.30
C ARG A 51 7.58 10.73 9.01
N HIS A 52 7.96 11.76 8.26
CA HIS A 52 8.33 13.07 8.83
C HIS A 52 7.13 13.78 9.49
N ALA A 53 5.93 13.66 8.94
CA ALA A 53 4.74 14.31 9.46
C ALA A 53 4.09 13.56 10.65
N LEU A 54 4.44 12.30 10.85
CA LEU A 54 4.01 11.46 11.97
C LEU A 54 5.23 10.88 12.70
N PRO A 55 6.06 11.69 13.35
CA PRO A 55 7.21 11.20 14.10
C PRO A 55 6.76 10.41 15.34
N GLY A 56 7.63 9.54 15.83
CA GLY A 56 7.39 8.80 17.08
C GLY A 56 6.69 7.46 16.91
N PHE A 57 6.37 7.03 15.70
CA PHE A 57 5.89 5.68 15.44
C PHE A 57 7.02 4.79 14.93
N GLN A 58 6.89 3.49 15.19
CA GLN A 58 7.78 2.49 14.59
C GLN A 58 7.30 2.18 13.17
N TYR A 59 8.19 2.34 12.20
CA TYR A 59 7.93 2.04 10.80
C TYR A 59 8.70 0.80 10.34
N ILE A 60 8.03 -0.02 9.54
CA ILE A 60 8.63 -1.11 8.77
C ILE A 60 8.42 -0.75 7.29
N ASN A 61 9.50 -0.35 6.63
CA ASN A 61 9.47 0.04 5.23
C ASN A 61 9.76 -1.18 4.35
N ILE A 62 8.84 -1.55 3.48
CA ILE A 62 9.01 -2.68 2.55
C ILE A 62 9.37 -2.14 1.18
N GLU A 63 10.56 -2.51 0.70
CA GLU A 63 11.03 -2.26 -0.66
C GLU A 63 10.80 -3.53 -1.49
N TRP A 64 10.16 -3.42 -2.65
CA TRP A 64 9.83 -4.54 -3.52
C TRP A 64 9.95 -4.19 -5.00
N SER A 65 10.12 -5.18 -5.86
CA SER A 65 10.26 -4.99 -7.31
C SER A 65 9.09 -5.60 -8.07
N ALA A 66 8.47 -4.80 -8.95
CA ALA A 66 7.42 -5.28 -9.83
C ALA A 66 7.90 -6.35 -10.84
N ALA A 67 9.20 -6.44 -11.08
CA ALA A 67 9.80 -7.46 -11.95
C ALA A 67 9.85 -8.85 -11.31
N SER A 68 9.84 -8.95 -9.97
CA SER A 68 9.89 -10.23 -9.24
C SER A 68 8.57 -11.00 -9.25
N GLY A 69 7.47 -10.32 -9.59
CA GLY A 69 6.12 -10.87 -9.57
C GLY A 69 5.49 -10.90 -8.17
N PHE A 70 4.16 -10.89 -8.16
CA PHE A 70 3.37 -10.72 -6.93
C PHE A 70 3.64 -11.80 -5.87
N HIS A 71 3.57 -13.07 -6.25
CA HIS A 71 3.67 -14.17 -5.28
C HIS A 71 5.06 -14.29 -4.67
N SER A 72 6.13 -14.02 -5.44
CA SER A 72 7.51 -14.00 -4.93
C SER A 72 7.65 -12.90 -3.88
N ASN A 73 7.26 -11.67 -4.22
CA ASN A 73 7.29 -10.54 -3.31
C ASN A 73 6.46 -10.80 -2.05
N LEU A 74 5.24 -11.32 -2.20
CA LEU A 74 4.35 -11.61 -1.07
C LEU A 74 4.96 -12.62 -0.11
N THR A 75 5.59 -13.68 -0.62
CA THR A 75 6.26 -14.71 0.20
C THR A 75 7.39 -14.09 1.03
N GLU A 76 8.20 -13.25 0.42
CA GLU A 76 9.31 -12.57 1.11
C GLU A 76 8.79 -11.55 2.15
N MET A 77 7.71 -10.80 1.83
CA MET A 77 7.05 -9.89 2.78
C MET A 77 6.50 -10.62 4.00
N ILE A 78 5.85 -11.79 3.80
CA ILE A 78 5.34 -12.62 4.90
C ILE A 78 6.49 -13.06 5.80
N ALA A 79 7.57 -13.59 5.21
CA ALA A 79 8.74 -14.01 5.96
C ALA A 79 9.38 -12.87 6.77
N ALA A 80 9.47 -11.68 6.17
CA ALA A 80 10.02 -10.50 6.82
C ALA A 80 9.18 -9.99 8.00
N LEU A 81 7.86 -10.20 7.96
CA LEU A 81 6.92 -9.74 8.98
C LEU A 81 6.55 -10.83 10.00
N GLN A 82 7.08 -12.04 9.88
CA GLN A 82 6.70 -13.19 10.71
C GLN A 82 6.85 -12.94 12.21
N ASN A 83 7.82 -12.13 12.61
CA ASN A 83 8.13 -11.82 14.00
C ASN A 83 7.93 -10.33 14.35
N SER A 84 7.19 -9.59 13.56
CA SER A 84 7.00 -8.14 13.76
C SER A 84 5.98 -7.80 14.87
N GLY A 85 5.29 -8.80 15.42
CA GLY A 85 4.13 -8.56 16.28
C GLY A 85 2.95 -7.92 15.55
N PRO A 86 2.04 -7.26 16.29
CA PRO A 86 0.88 -6.62 15.68
C PRO A 86 1.27 -5.48 14.75
N VAL A 87 0.70 -5.42 13.54
CA VAL A 87 1.02 -4.40 12.53
C VAL A 87 -0.23 -3.66 12.02
N TYR A 88 -0.06 -2.39 11.69
CA TYR A 88 -1.01 -1.59 10.92
C TYR A 88 -0.48 -1.41 9.50
N LEU A 89 -1.24 -1.85 8.50
CA LEU A 89 -0.78 -1.90 7.11
C LEU A 89 -1.18 -0.63 6.35
N VAL A 90 -0.23 0.05 5.75
CA VAL A 90 -0.46 1.21 4.88
C VAL A 90 0.11 0.90 3.49
N GLY A 91 -0.77 0.77 2.51
CA GLY A 91 -0.37 0.53 1.12
C GLY A 91 -0.69 1.72 0.21
N HIS A 92 0.13 1.93 -0.80
CA HIS A 92 -0.16 2.83 -1.91
C HIS A 92 -0.29 2.05 -3.22
N SER A 93 -1.33 2.35 -4.01
CA SER A 93 -1.52 1.73 -5.33
C SER A 93 -1.46 0.18 -5.24
N MET A 94 -0.57 -0.49 -5.98
CA MET A 94 -0.37 -1.95 -5.89
C MET A 94 0.02 -2.41 -4.48
N GLY A 95 0.68 -1.56 -3.68
CA GLY A 95 0.99 -1.82 -2.27
C GLY A 95 -0.26 -2.09 -1.42
N CYS A 96 -1.44 -1.55 -1.80
CA CYS A 96 -2.70 -1.86 -1.12
C CYS A 96 -3.14 -3.30 -1.33
N ILE A 97 -2.85 -3.86 -2.49
CA ILE A 97 -3.18 -5.26 -2.81
C ILE A 97 -2.28 -6.19 -2.01
N TYR A 98 -0.96 -5.88 -1.94
CA TYR A 98 -0.06 -6.58 -1.03
C TYR A 98 -0.54 -6.50 0.42
N ALA A 99 -0.91 -5.30 0.89
CA ALA A 99 -1.40 -5.09 2.25
C ALA A 99 -2.66 -5.95 2.55
N ALA A 100 -3.59 -6.06 1.60
CA ALA A 100 -4.77 -6.92 1.76
C ALA A 100 -4.41 -8.40 1.87
N HIS A 101 -3.48 -8.89 1.04
CA HIS A 101 -3.00 -10.29 1.12
C HIS A 101 -2.19 -10.56 2.39
N LEU A 102 -1.32 -9.63 2.80
CA LEU A 102 -0.55 -9.70 4.04
C LEU A 102 -1.46 -9.76 5.27
N SER A 103 -2.56 -8.98 5.27
CA SER A 103 -3.50 -8.93 6.40
C SER A 103 -4.12 -10.29 6.75
N GLN A 104 -4.07 -11.27 5.83
CA GLN A 104 -4.53 -12.64 6.05
C GLN A 104 -3.41 -13.57 6.59
N ARG A 105 -2.19 -13.07 6.75
CA ARG A 105 -0.99 -13.87 7.05
C ARG A 105 -0.18 -13.37 8.23
N VAL A 106 -0.41 -12.13 8.66
CA VAL A 106 0.26 -11.48 9.79
C VAL A 106 -0.78 -11.01 10.82
N GLU A 107 -0.35 -10.72 12.03
CA GLU A 107 -1.23 -10.13 13.03
C GLU A 107 -1.56 -8.66 12.68
N CYS A 108 -2.62 -8.47 11.89
CA CYS A 108 -3.03 -7.16 11.38
C CYS A 108 -4.12 -6.55 12.25
N ILE A 109 -3.87 -5.34 12.78
CA ILE A 109 -4.83 -4.60 13.62
C ILE A 109 -5.73 -3.63 12.85
N GLY A 110 -5.45 -3.39 11.58
CA GLY A 110 -6.17 -2.50 10.68
C GLY A 110 -5.28 -1.97 9.56
N GLY A 111 -5.80 -1.03 8.76
CA GLY A 111 -4.99 -0.50 7.67
C GLY A 111 -5.56 0.72 6.95
N ALA A 112 -4.73 1.26 6.07
CA ALA A 112 -5.05 2.35 5.16
C ALA A 112 -4.66 1.99 3.72
N ALA A 113 -5.61 2.08 2.81
CA ALA A 113 -5.40 1.86 1.39
C ALA A 113 -5.42 3.21 0.66
N LEU A 114 -4.30 3.59 0.05
CA LEU A 114 -4.11 4.86 -0.64
C LEU A 114 -4.15 4.64 -2.15
N SER A 115 -5.16 5.16 -2.84
CA SER A 115 -5.35 5.02 -4.30
C SER A 115 -5.30 3.56 -4.77
N ALA A 116 -6.03 2.69 -4.09
CA ALA A 116 -5.96 1.24 -4.31
C ALA A 116 -6.67 0.78 -5.59
N PRO A 117 -6.09 -0.10 -6.41
CA PRO A 117 -6.71 -0.65 -7.62
C PRO A 117 -7.65 -1.83 -7.31
N TRP A 118 -8.65 -1.63 -6.43
CA TRP A 118 -9.60 -2.70 -6.05
C TRP A 118 -10.38 -3.29 -7.22
N GLY A 119 -10.62 -2.50 -8.26
CA GLY A 119 -11.26 -2.94 -9.51
C GLY A 119 -10.28 -3.34 -10.61
N GLY A 120 -8.97 -3.28 -10.33
CA GLY A 120 -7.94 -3.44 -11.33
C GLY A 120 -7.76 -2.22 -12.25
N SER A 121 -6.85 -2.31 -13.20
CA SER A 121 -6.54 -1.26 -14.17
C SER A 121 -6.88 -1.70 -15.59
N LYS A 122 -7.80 -0.98 -16.24
CA LYS A 122 -8.12 -1.19 -17.67
C LYS A 122 -6.92 -0.88 -18.58
N ALA A 123 -6.11 0.11 -18.21
CA ALA A 123 -4.89 0.43 -18.94
C ALA A 123 -3.89 -0.74 -18.90
N ALA A 124 -3.78 -1.42 -17.75
CA ALA A 124 -2.94 -2.60 -17.61
C ALA A 124 -3.45 -3.78 -18.45
N ASP A 125 -4.77 -3.94 -18.60
CA ASP A 125 -5.34 -4.99 -19.45
C ASP A 125 -4.91 -4.84 -20.92
N TRP A 126 -4.63 -3.64 -21.38
CA TRP A 126 -4.11 -3.37 -22.72
C TRP A 126 -2.58 -3.45 -22.76
N LEU A 127 -1.89 -2.84 -21.78
CA LEU A 127 -0.41 -2.79 -21.74
C LEU A 127 0.23 -4.18 -21.63
N ARG A 128 -0.44 -5.16 -21.01
CA ARG A 128 0.07 -6.54 -20.89
C ARG A 128 0.35 -7.21 -22.26
N TYR A 129 -0.32 -6.78 -23.32
CA TYR A 129 -0.05 -7.31 -24.68
C TYR A 129 1.18 -6.67 -25.31
N MET A 130 1.51 -5.44 -24.92
CA MET A 130 2.70 -4.74 -25.42
C MET A 130 3.98 -5.13 -24.66
N THR A 131 3.81 -5.54 -23.40
CA THR A 131 4.91 -5.90 -22.50
C THR A 131 4.65 -7.25 -21.83
N PRO A 132 4.60 -8.37 -22.59
CA PRO A 132 4.17 -9.68 -22.09
C PRO A 132 5.08 -10.25 -20.99
N ASN A 133 6.33 -9.81 -20.94
CA ASN A 133 7.33 -10.27 -19.96
C ASN A 133 7.35 -9.44 -18.67
N TYR A 134 6.52 -8.40 -18.54
CA TYR A 134 6.45 -7.59 -17.34
C TYR A 134 5.22 -8.01 -16.50
N PRO A 135 5.42 -8.70 -15.36
CA PRO A 135 4.34 -9.32 -14.60
C PRO A 135 3.26 -8.35 -14.15
N LEU A 136 3.64 -7.14 -13.76
CA LEU A 136 2.77 -6.12 -13.17
C LEU A 136 1.45 -5.93 -13.93
N TYR A 137 1.49 -5.83 -15.27
CA TYR A 137 0.28 -5.53 -16.03
C TYR A 137 -0.72 -6.70 -16.07
N LYS A 138 -0.23 -7.94 -15.90
CA LYS A 138 -1.10 -9.11 -15.72
C LYS A 138 -1.70 -9.12 -14.32
N GLU A 139 -0.90 -8.71 -13.33
CA GLU A 139 -1.22 -8.76 -11.90
C GLU A 139 -2.20 -7.66 -11.46
N VAL A 140 -2.13 -6.46 -12.09
CA VAL A 140 -3.02 -5.33 -11.75
C VAL A 140 -4.21 -5.18 -12.70
N GLY A 141 -4.36 -6.07 -13.70
CA GLY A 141 -5.49 -6.06 -14.63
C GLY A 141 -6.84 -6.32 -13.97
N THR A 142 -7.92 -5.92 -14.64
CA THR A 142 -9.30 -6.00 -14.09
C THR A 142 -9.78 -7.43 -13.84
N LYS A 143 -9.20 -8.41 -14.52
CA LYS A 143 -9.50 -9.85 -14.37
C LYS A 143 -8.42 -10.61 -13.61
N SER A 144 -7.47 -9.91 -12.98
CA SER A 144 -6.42 -10.53 -12.20
C SER A 144 -6.98 -11.28 -11.00
N PRO A 145 -6.65 -12.57 -10.79
CA PRO A 145 -7.02 -13.31 -9.59
C PRO A 145 -6.55 -12.60 -8.32
N ILE A 146 -5.35 -12.01 -8.32
CA ILE A 146 -4.75 -11.28 -7.20
C ILE A 146 -5.64 -10.10 -6.78
N ILE A 147 -6.15 -9.32 -7.75
CA ILE A 147 -7.05 -8.20 -7.49
C ILE A 147 -8.40 -8.71 -6.97
N ILE A 148 -8.94 -9.77 -7.58
CA ILE A 148 -10.24 -10.32 -7.21
C ILE A 148 -10.20 -10.87 -5.78
N GLU A 149 -9.18 -11.66 -5.44
CA GLU A 149 -8.98 -12.21 -4.09
C GLU A 149 -8.77 -11.09 -3.07
N GLY A 150 -7.85 -10.15 -3.33
CA GLY A 150 -7.58 -9.02 -2.44
C GLY A 150 -8.82 -8.19 -2.13
N ARG A 151 -9.72 -8.04 -3.10
CA ARG A 151 -11.01 -7.35 -2.92
C ARG A 151 -12.01 -8.16 -2.09
N GLN A 152 -11.92 -9.48 -2.09
CA GLN A 152 -12.87 -10.37 -1.41
C GLN A 152 -12.48 -10.72 0.02
N PHE A 153 -11.23 -10.51 0.42
CA PHE A 153 -10.80 -10.81 1.78
C PHE A 153 -11.58 -10.00 2.82
N LYS A 154 -11.95 -10.65 3.91
CA LYS A 154 -12.42 -9.95 5.11
C LYS A 154 -11.19 -9.34 5.80
N LEU A 155 -11.03 -8.04 5.70
CA LEU A 155 -9.89 -7.35 6.29
C LEU A 155 -10.02 -7.28 7.81
N PRO A 156 -8.97 -7.65 8.58
CA PRO A 156 -8.98 -7.54 10.04
C PRO A 156 -8.93 -6.08 10.49
N GLY A 157 -9.57 -5.78 11.59
CA GLY A 157 -9.59 -4.43 12.16
C GLY A 157 -10.38 -3.42 11.31
N GLU A 158 -10.06 -2.14 11.49
CA GLU A 158 -10.68 -1.05 10.74
C GLU A 158 -9.78 -0.60 9.59
N TRP A 159 -10.33 -0.60 8.38
CA TRP A 159 -9.66 -0.14 7.19
C TRP A 159 -10.33 1.10 6.61
N ILE A 160 -9.52 2.02 6.10
CA ILE A 160 -9.99 3.20 5.37
C ILE A 160 -9.35 3.22 3.99
N ASN A 161 -10.19 3.41 2.99
CA ASN A 161 -9.79 3.59 1.60
C ASN A 161 -9.73 5.08 1.26
N TYR A 162 -8.55 5.59 0.98
CA TYR A 162 -8.34 6.97 0.55
C TYR A 162 -8.28 7.03 -0.97
N VAL A 163 -9.28 7.68 -1.55
CA VAL A 163 -9.51 7.75 -3.00
C VAL A 163 -9.03 9.09 -3.52
N SER A 164 -8.00 9.10 -4.34
CA SER A 164 -7.51 10.28 -5.06
C SER A 164 -8.46 10.67 -6.19
N THR A 165 -8.72 11.99 -6.34
CA THR A 165 -9.78 12.46 -7.26
C THR A 165 -9.37 13.57 -8.21
N ALA A 166 -8.13 14.03 -8.17
CA ALA A 166 -7.64 15.13 -9.01
C ALA A 166 -6.85 14.58 -10.20
N GLY A 167 -7.54 14.07 -11.19
CA GLY A 167 -6.96 13.67 -12.46
C GLY A 167 -7.97 13.80 -13.58
N ASP A 168 -7.49 14.08 -14.77
CA ASP A 168 -8.31 14.18 -15.98
C ASP A 168 -7.46 13.72 -17.17
N VAL A 169 -7.17 12.41 -17.23
CA VAL A 169 -6.48 11.83 -18.38
C VAL A 169 -7.52 11.51 -19.46
N PRO A 170 -7.48 12.20 -20.60
CA PRO A 170 -8.35 11.90 -21.74
C PRO A 170 -8.14 10.44 -22.18
N GLY A 171 -9.22 9.74 -22.49
CA GLY A 171 -9.17 8.34 -22.94
C GLY A 171 -9.37 7.29 -21.85
N MET A 172 -9.32 7.65 -20.57
CA MET A 172 -9.74 6.72 -19.49
C MET A 172 -11.28 6.57 -19.41
N GLY A 173 -12.04 7.48 -20.05
CA GLY A 173 -13.50 7.40 -20.20
C GLY A 173 -14.30 7.59 -18.90
N GLU A 174 -13.62 7.78 -17.77
CA GLU A 174 -14.20 7.90 -16.43
C GLU A 174 -13.34 8.87 -15.58
N LYS A 175 -13.93 9.44 -14.52
CA LYS A 175 -13.18 10.23 -13.54
C LYS A 175 -12.01 9.40 -12.99
N ASN A 176 -10.82 9.99 -12.92
CA ASN A 176 -9.59 9.30 -12.58
C ASN A 176 -8.64 10.18 -11.77
N ASP A 177 -7.54 9.60 -11.32
CA ASP A 177 -6.48 10.27 -10.58
C ASP A 177 -5.16 10.37 -11.38
N CYS A 178 -5.23 10.27 -12.70
CA CYS A 178 -4.17 10.13 -13.69
C CYS A 178 -3.62 8.70 -13.89
N VAL A 179 -3.94 7.74 -13.03
CA VAL A 179 -3.47 6.33 -13.11
C VAL A 179 -4.63 5.35 -13.03
N LEU A 180 -5.55 5.57 -12.10
CA LEU A 180 -6.70 4.70 -11.85
C LEU A 180 -8.02 5.47 -11.96
N THR A 181 -9.07 4.78 -12.37
CA THR A 181 -10.42 5.36 -12.31
C THR A 181 -10.94 5.35 -10.87
N ILE A 182 -11.77 6.34 -10.52
CA ILE A 182 -12.45 6.38 -9.21
C ILE A 182 -13.27 5.11 -9.02
N LYS A 183 -13.92 4.62 -10.08
CA LYS A 183 -14.68 3.36 -10.07
C LYS A 183 -13.81 2.16 -9.67
N SER A 184 -12.57 2.08 -10.18
CA SER A 184 -11.63 1.03 -9.77
C SER A 184 -11.28 1.15 -8.29
N MET A 185 -10.92 2.35 -7.84
CA MET A 185 -10.54 2.58 -6.45
C MET A 185 -11.68 2.34 -5.45
N THR A 186 -12.93 2.54 -5.85
CA THR A 186 -14.11 2.33 -5.01
C THR A 186 -14.81 0.98 -5.21
N ALA A 187 -14.21 0.05 -5.95
CA ALA A 187 -14.81 -1.24 -6.24
C ALA A 187 -14.95 -2.16 -5.02
N ARG A 188 -14.29 -1.83 -3.90
CA ARG A 188 -14.47 -2.46 -2.61
C ARG A 188 -15.46 -1.66 -1.77
N THR A 189 -16.55 -2.29 -1.30
CA THR A 189 -17.69 -1.59 -0.66
C THR A 189 -17.81 -1.82 0.84
N ASP A 190 -17.02 -2.74 1.40
CA ASP A 190 -17.04 -3.12 2.82
C ASP A 190 -16.13 -2.24 3.71
N ILE A 191 -15.37 -1.33 3.12
CA ILE A 191 -14.51 -0.38 3.83
C ILE A 191 -14.92 1.07 3.52
N LYS A 192 -14.66 1.97 4.46
CA LYS A 192 -15.03 3.38 4.33
C LYS A 192 -14.15 4.11 3.33
N ASN A 193 -14.77 4.75 2.33
CA ASN A 193 -14.07 5.62 1.39
C ASN A 193 -13.92 7.04 1.95
N LYS A 194 -12.73 7.62 1.83
CA LYS A 194 -12.43 9.05 2.02
C LYS A 194 -11.84 9.62 0.74
N PHE A 195 -12.46 10.62 0.18
CA PHE A 195 -12.02 11.25 -1.07
C PHE A 195 -11.04 12.37 -0.79
N ILE A 196 -9.89 12.34 -1.46
CA ILE A 196 -8.82 13.33 -1.35
C ILE A 196 -8.63 13.99 -2.72
N LYS A 197 -8.69 15.32 -2.76
CA LYS A 197 -8.43 16.09 -3.99
C LYS A 197 -6.92 16.16 -4.26
N ALA A 198 -6.39 15.08 -4.82
CA ALA A 198 -4.99 14.90 -5.19
C ALA A 198 -4.92 13.92 -6.37
N THR A 199 -3.85 13.96 -7.14
CA THR A 199 -3.52 12.93 -8.14
C THR A 199 -3.02 11.66 -7.44
N HIS A 200 -2.77 10.60 -8.25
CA HIS A 200 -2.33 9.29 -7.76
C HIS A 200 -1.10 9.33 -6.86
N TYR A 201 -0.17 10.23 -7.12
CA TYR A 201 1.07 10.36 -6.35
C TYR A 201 1.02 11.49 -5.32
N GLU A 202 0.35 12.61 -5.61
CA GLU A 202 0.21 13.72 -4.68
C GLU A 202 -0.54 13.35 -3.40
N ILE A 203 -1.36 12.31 -3.45
CA ILE A 203 -2.08 11.80 -2.26
C ILE A 203 -1.13 11.46 -1.12
N LEU A 204 0.10 11.01 -1.43
CA LEU A 204 1.14 10.67 -0.45
C LEU A 204 1.68 11.90 0.32
N MET A 205 1.46 13.10 -0.21
CA MET A 205 1.84 14.38 0.40
C MET A 205 0.66 15.14 1.02
N SER A 206 -0.52 14.52 1.07
CA SER A 206 -1.71 15.14 1.65
C SER A 206 -1.66 15.15 3.17
N THR A 207 -1.47 16.33 3.78
CA THR A 207 -1.48 16.51 5.25
C THR A 207 -2.77 15.99 5.89
N ALA A 208 -3.92 16.24 5.26
CA ALA A 208 -5.21 15.77 5.75
C ALA A 208 -5.31 14.24 5.78
N LEU A 209 -4.77 13.56 4.75
CA LEU A 209 -4.66 12.11 4.70
C LEU A 209 -3.75 11.60 5.81
N ILE A 210 -2.56 12.17 5.94
CA ILE A 210 -1.53 11.73 6.88
C ILE A 210 -2.05 11.83 8.31
N HIS A 211 -2.61 12.96 8.72
CA HIS A 211 -3.24 13.10 10.04
C HIS A 211 -4.38 12.07 10.25
N SER A 212 -5.16 11.78 9.20
CA SER A 212 -6.22 10.77 9.28
C SER A 212 -5.65 9.36 9.45
N VAL A 213 -4.54 9.02 8.79
CA VAL A 213 -3.83 7.73 8.94
C VAL A 213 -3.32 7.59 10.38
N GLY A 214 -2.62 8.59 10.91
CA GLY A 214 -2.10 8.59 12.29
C GLY A 214 -3.21 8.41 13.33
N LYS A 215 -4.32 9.15 13.20
CA LYS A 215 -5.48 9.02 14.09
C LYS A 215 -6.11 7.62 14.05
N ASN A 216 -6.22 7.03 12.86
CA ASN A 216 -6.81 5.70 12.72
C ASN A 216 -5.89 4.61 13.25
N PHE A 217 -4.57 4.77 13.08
CA PHE A 217 -3.57 3.89 13.66
C PHE A 217 -3.67 3.88 15.20
N LEU A 218 -3.65 5.05 15.84
CA LEU A 218 -3.76 5.16 17.31
C LEU A 218 -5.04 4.48 17.81
N ARG A 219 -6.18 4.73 17.16
CA ARG A 219 -7.46 4.10 17.53
C ARG A 219 -7.45 2.57 17.35
N ALA A 220 -6.74 2.06 16.31
CA ALA A 220 -6.59 0.63 16.11
C ALA A 220 -5.71 0.00 17.18
N SER A 221 -4.63 0.69 17.58
CA SER A 221 -3.70 0.27 18.63
C SER A 221 -4.39 0.20 19.98
N GLU A 222 -5.15 1.24 20.36
CA GLU A 222 -5.95 1.26 21.60
C GLU A 222 -6.95 0.09 21.65
N LYS A 223 -7.68 -0.15 20.56
CA LYS A 223 -8.62 -1.27 20.47
C LYS A 223 -7.93 -2.64 20.57
N HIS A 224 -6.72 -2.76 20.07
CA HIS A 224 -5.94 -3.98 20.14
C HIS A 224 -5.47 -4.24 21.58
N GLN A 225 -4.88 -3.22 22.24
CA GLN A 225 -4.42 -3.30 23.62
C GLN A 225 -5.56 -3.63 24.61
N ASN A 226 -6.77 -3.10 24.37
CA ASN A 226 -7.93 -3.38 25.23
C ASN A 226 -8.54 -4.78 25.05
N LYS A 227 -8.04 -5.57 24.07
CA LYS A 227 -8.50 -6.96 23.82
C LYS A 227 -7.48 -8.01 24.28
N ALA A 228 -6.23 -7.61 24.46
CA ALA A 228 -5.14 -8.46 24.93
C ALA A 228 -5.17 -8.57 26.47
#